data_17f5dfab4935ac65682c7e62c397bd38
#
_entry.id   17f5dfab4935ac65682c7e62c397bd38
#
_cell.length_a   1.000
_cell.length_b   1.000
_cell.length_c   1.000
_cell.angle_alpha   90.00
_cell.angle_beta   90.00
_cell.angle_gamma   90.00
#
_symmetry.space_group_name_H-M   'P 1'
#
loop_
_entity.id
_entity.type
_entity.pdbx_description
1 polymer ?
#
loop_
_entity_poly.entity_id
_entity_poly.type
_entity_poly.pdbx_seq_one_letter_code
_entity_poly.pdbx_strand_id
1 'polypeptide(L)'
;MITANQVKELREKTGAGMMDCKKVLAETNGDEEKAIELLRERGIAKAAKKSDRIAAEGLVTTYVSEDKKIGAVVEVNAETDFVAKNEEFRSFVADVARQVVEKNPATVEELLEQPSISEAVSYTHLTLPTN
;
A
#
# COMPACT_ATOMS: atom_id res chain seq x y z
N MET A 1 20.52 -21.95 -2.42
CA MET A 1 19.81 -21.87 -3.72
C MET A 1 18.37 -21.46 -3.45
N ILE A 2 17.89 -20.45 -4.16
CA ILE A 2 16.54 -19.94 -3.96
C ILE A 2 15.53 -20.84 -4.67
N THR A 3 14.51 -21.27 -3.93
CA THR A 3 13.48 -22.16 -4.47
C THR A 3 12.30 -21.38 -5.04
N ALA A 4 11.56 -22.00 -5.96
CA ALA A 4 10.34 -21.42 -6.49
C ALA A 4 9.28 -21.16 -5.40
N ASN A 5 9.25 -21.98 -4.35
CA ASN A 5 8.37 -21.81 -3.22
C ASN A 5 8.68 -20.54 -2.42
N GLN A 6 9.96 -20.27 -2.16
CA GLN A 6 10.36 -19.04 -1.47
C GLN A 6 9.94 -17.80 -2.25
N VAL A 7 10.09 -17.81 -3.57
CA VAL A 7 9.63 -16.70 -4.44
C VAL A 7 8.12 -16.53 -4.37
N LYS A 8 7.38 -17.62 -4.40
CA LYS A 8 5.93 -17.62 -4.30
C LYS A 8 5.45 -17.07 -2.95
N GLU A 9 6.01 -17.57 -1.85
CA GLU A 9 5.67 -17.11 -0.50
C GLU A 9 5.95 -15.61 -0.32
N LEU A 10 7.11 -15.15 -0.77
CA LEU A 10 7.45 -13.74 -0.70
C LEU A 10 6.49 -12.87 -1.52
N ARG A 11 6.08 -13.35 -2.69
CA ARG A 11 5.09 -12.67 -3.52
C ARG A 11 3.72 -12.61 -2.86
N GLU A 12 3.27 -13.69 -2.25
CA GLU A 12 1.98 -13.74 -1.54
C GLU A 12 1.97 -12.79 -0.34
N LYS A 13 3.09 -12.66 0.37
CA LYS A 13 3.23 -11.76 1.52
C LYS A 13 3.35 -10.29 1.14
N THR A 14 3.97 -9.99 0.01
CA THR A 14 4.32 -8.60 -0.35
C THR A 14 3.51 -8.01 -1.50
N GLY A 15 2.88 -8.86 -2.30
CA GLY A 15 2.23 -8.43 -3.55
C GLY A 15 3.19 -7.96 -4.63
N ALA A 16 4.50 -8.05 -4.43
CA ALA A 16 5.50 -7.63 -5.40
C ALA A 16 5.55 -8.55 -6.62
N GLY A 17 6.10 -8.05 -7.72
CA GLY A 17 6.27 -8.83 -8.94
C GLY A 17 7.22 -10.04 -8.73
N MET A 18 6.94 -11.15 -9.41
CA MET A 18 7.70 -12.39 -9.25
C MET A 18 9.20 -12.20 -9.52
N MET A 19 9.55 -11.41 -10.52
CA MET A 19 10.95 -11.14 -10.85
C MET A 19 11.64 -10.29 -9.79
N ASP A 20 10.94 -9.33 -9.20
CA ASP A 20 11.47 -8.51 -8.11
C ASP A 20 11.69 -9.37 -6.86
N CYS A 21 10.74 -10.25 -6.52
CA CYS A 21 10.90 -11.21 -5.42
C CYS A 21 12.12 -12.12 -5.62
N LYS A 22 12.29 -12.65 -6.82
CA LYS A 22 13.44 -13.50 -7.16
C LYS A 22 14.77 -12.76 -7.00
N LYS A 23 14.84 -11.51 -7.49
CA LYS A 23 16.03 -10.68 -7.39
C LYS A 23 16.42 -10.39 -5.93
N VAL A 24 15.47 -9.92 -5.13
CA VAL A 24 15.76 -9.58 -3.73
C VAL A 24 16.14 -10.80 -2.90
N LEU A 25 15.52 -11.95 -3.15
CA LEU A 25 15.92 -13.20 -2.50
C LEU A 25 17.33 -13.62 -2.88
N ALA A 26 17.72 -13.44 -4.14
CA ALA A 26 19.10 -13.68 -4.59
C ALA A 26 20.09 -12.75 -3.88
N GLU A 27 19.78 -11.48 -3.78
CA GLU A 27 20.64 -10.48 -3.14
C GLU A 27 20.76 -10.68 -1.63
N THR A 28 19.71 -11.20 -1.00
CA THR A 28 19.67 -11.46 0.45
C THR A 28 20.03 -12.90 0.81
N ASN A 29 20.51 -13.70 -0.15
CA ASN A 29 20.85 -15.11 0.05
C ASN A 29 19.69 -15.95 0.65
N GLY A 30 18.45 -15.62 0.27
CA GLY A 30 17.26 -16.31 0.75
C GLY A 30 16.73 -15.82 2.10
N ASP A 31 17.31 -14.76 2.66
CA ASP A 31 16.81 -14.13 3.88
C ASP A 31 15.52 -13.36 3.56
N GLU A 32 14.39 -13.89 4.00
CA GLU A 32 13.09 -13.37 3.68
C GLU A 32 12.81 -11.99 4.30
N GLU A 33 13.23 -11.78 5.56
CA GLU A 33 13.01 -10.51 6.24
C GLU A 33 13.75 -9.36 5.54
N LYS A 34 15.00 -9.60 5.20
CA LYS A 34 15.80 -8.63 4.42
C LYS A 34 15.26 -8.44 3.02
N ALA A 35 14.70 -9.47 2.40
CA ALA A 35 14.07 -9.38 1.10
C ALA A 35 12.83 -8.48 1.14
N ILE A 36 12.01 -8.61 2.17
CA ILE A 36 10.83 -7.76 2.39
C ILE A 36 11.26 -6.30 2.56
N GLU A 37 12.26 -6.05 3.40
CA GLU A 37 12.78 -4.71 3.63
C GLU A 37 13.33 -4.08 2.34
N LEU A 38 14.08 -4.84 1.57
CA LEU A 38 14.65 -4.39 0.30
C LEU A 38 13.57 -4.11 -0.75
N LEU A 39 12.51 -4.93 -0.82
CA LEU A 39 11.34 -4.66 -1.66
C LEU A 39 10.64 -3.37 -1.26
N ARG A 40 10.48 -3.15 0.03
CA ARG A 40 9.89 -1.93 0.59
C ARG A 40 10.69 -0.69 0.21
N GLU A 41 12.00 -0.69 0.41
CA GLU A 41 12.88 0.42 0.01
C GLU A 41 12.78 0.72 -1.50
N ARG A 42 12.79 -0.32 -2.32
CA ARG A 42 12.66 -0.19 -3.78
C ARG A 42 11.28 0.34 -4.20
N GLY A 43 10.24 -0.10 -3.50
CA GLY A 43 8.88 0.40 -3.70
C GLY A 43 8.80 1.90 -3.41
N ILE A 44 9.36 2.36 -2.31
CA ILE A 44 9.43 3.77 -1.95
C ILE A 44 10.21 4.57 -3.00
N ALA A 45 11.35 4.06 -3.46
CA ALA A 45 12.15 4.71 -4.50
C ALA A 45 11.40 4.80 -5.84
N LYS A 46 10.66 3.78 -6.23
CA LYS A 46 9.81 3.80 -7.42
C LYS A 46 8.68 4.81 -7.29
N ALA A 47 8.03 4.87 -6.13
CA ALA A 47 6.98 5.84 -5.85
C ALA A 47 7.50 7.28 -5.93
N ALA A 48 8.67 7.54 -5.36
CA ALA A 48 9.33 8.84 -5.44
C ALA A 48 9.60 9.30 -6.88
N LYS A 49 10.02 8.38 -7.75
CA LYS A 49 10.23 8.67 -9.18
C LYS A 49 8.96 8.99 -9.94
N LYS A 50 7.81 8.58 -9.43
CA LYS A 50 6.50 8.81 -10.02
C LYS A 50 5.75 9.99 -9.40
N SER A 51 6.33 10.67 -8.43
CA SER A 51 5.69 11.76 -7.69
C SER A 51 5.23 12.92 -8.58
N ASP A 52 5.91 13.14 -9.72
CA ASP A 52 5.56 14.20 -10.66
C ASP A 52 4.43 13.81 -11.63
N ARG A 53 3.96 12.57 -11.59
CA ARG A 53 2.88 12.13 -12.45
C ARG A 53 1.55 12.68 -11.95
N ILE A 54 0.73 13.13 -12.90
CA ILE A 54 -0.61 13.61 -12.59
C ILE A 54 -1.50 12.43 -12.25
N ALA A 55 -2.05 12.44 -11.05
CA ALA A 55 -3.05 11.49 -10.59
C ALA A 55 -4.42 12.20 -10.54
N ALA A 56 -5.03 12.35 -11.72
CA ALA A 56 -6.29 13.08 -11.89
C ALA A 56 -7.52 12.21 -11.67
N GLU A 57 -7.36 10.91 -11.74
CA GLU A 57 -8.41 9.94 -11.46
C GLU A 57 -8.34 9.52 -9.99
N GLY A 58 -9.25 8.67 -9.55
CA GLY A 58 -9.25 8.18 -8.18
C GLY A 58 -10.64 7.90 -7.66
N LEU A 59 -10.74 7.84 -6.36
CA LEU A 59 -11.97 7.52 -5.66
C LEU A 59 -12.13 8.38 -4.42
N VAL A 60 -13.35 8.89 -4.23
CA VAL A 60 -13.77 9.52 -2.98
C VAL A 60 -14.67 8.54 -2.25
N THR A 61 -14.43 8.32 -0.98
CA THR A 61 -15.28 7.47 -0.15
C THR A 61 -15.48 8.06 1.24
N THR A 62 -16.46 7.55 1.92
CA THR A 62 -16.81 7.99 3.27
C THR A 62 -16.85 6.80 4.22
N TYR A 63 -16.60 7.07 5.49
CA TYR A 63 -16.83 6.11 6.56
C TYR A 63 -17.45 6.85 7.75
N VAL A 64 -18.45 6.24 8.34
CA VAL A 64 -19.12 6.75 9.54
C VAL A 64 -18.99 5.70 10.64
N SER A 65 -18.59 6.13 11.84
CA SER A 65 -18.49 5.24 13.01
C SER A 65 -19.82 4.57 13.34
N GLU A 66 -19.78 3.42 14.03
CA GLU A 66 -21.01 2.68 14.41
C GLU A 66 -21.96 3.52 15.26
N ASP A 67 -21.45 4.34 16.16
CA ASP A 67 -22.23 5.27 16.99
C ASP A 67 -22.71 6.52 16.22
N LYS A 68 -22.31 6.65 14.96
CA LYS A 68 -22.66 7.74 14.04
C LYS A 68 -22.25 9.15 14.49
N LYS A 69 -21.26 9.23 15.36
CA LYS A 69 -20.75 10.51 15.89
C LYS A 69 -19.53 11.04 15.15
N ILE A 70 -18.81 10.19 14.45
CA ILE A 70 -17.59 10.52 13.73
C ILE A 70 -17.69 10.02 12.30
N GLY A 71 -17.35 10.87 11.35
CA GLY A 71 -17.29 10.51 9.95
C GLY A 71 -16.06 11.11 9.28
N ALA A 72 -15.65 10.50 8.19
CA ALA A 72 -14.58 10.99 7.35
C ALA A 72 -14.94 10.88 5.88
N VAL A 73 -14.44 11.82 5.09
CA VAL A 73 -14.44 11.77 3.63
C VAL A 73 -12.98 11.74 3.20
N VAL A 74 -12.60 10.76 2.42
CA VAL A 74 -11.24 10.63 1.91
C VAL A 74 -11.25 10.58 0.39
N GLU A 75 -10.26 11.19 -0.22
CA GLU A 75 -9.97 11.11 -1.64
C GLU A 75 -8.61 10.44 -1.80
N VAL A 76 -8.56 9.39 -2.59
CA VAL A 76 -7.32 8.71 -2.97
C VAL A 76 -7.19 8.76 -4.48
N ASN A 77 -6.16 9.44 -4.96
CA ASN A 77 -5.94 9.66 -6.37
C ASN A 77 -5.15 8.51 -7.01
N ALA A 78 -5.41 8.29 -8.28
CA ALA A 78 -4.74 7.30 -9.10
C ALA A 78 -4.44 7.88 -10.48
N GLU A 79 -3.46 7.31 -11.17
CA GLU A 79 -3.07 7.79 -12.52
C GLU A 79 -4.14 7.49 -13.57
N THR A 80 -4.89 6.39 -13.41
CA THR A 80 -5.89 5.94 -14.39
C THR A 80 -7.21 5.56 -13.75
N ASP A 81 -8.28 5.63 -14.55
CA ASP A 81 -9.62 5.18 -14.14
C ASP A 81 -9.70 3.64 -13.98
N PHE A 82 -8.84 2.89 -14.67
CA PHE A 82 -8.75 1.43 -14.48
C PHE A 82 -8.34 1.08 -13.05
N VAL A 83 -7.37 1.80 -12.49
CA VAL A 83 -6.97 1.63 -11.09
C VAL A 83 -8.11 1.99 -10.17
N ALA A 84 -8.79 3.11 -10.40
CA ALA A 84 -9.92 3.56 -9.58
C ALA A 84 -11.10 2.57 -9.57
N LYS A 85 -11.29 1.79 -10.63
CA LYS A 85 -12.33 0.77 -10.75
C LYS A 85 -11.93 -0.60 -10.19
N ASN A 86 -10.66 -0.82 -9.87
CA ASN A 86 -10.17 -2.07 -9.34
C ASN A 86 -10.69 -2.30 -7.91
N GLU A 87 -11.17 -3.52 -7.62
CA GLU A 87 -11.73 -3.85 -6.32
C GLU A 87 -10.70 -3.76 -5.18
N GLU A 88 -9.47 -4.15 -5.42
CA GLU A 88 -8.39 -4.03 -4.43
C GLU A 88 -8.13 -2.58 -4.06
N PHE A 89 -8.13 -1.69 -5.06
CA PHE A 89 -8.00 -0.26 -4.83
C PHE A 89 -9.19 0.29 -4.04
N ARG A 90 -10.40 -0.10 -4.38
CA ARG A 90 -11.62 0.31 -3.67
C ARG A 90 -11.63 -0.16 -2.22
N SER A 91 -11.25 -1.40 -1.98
CA SER A 91 -11.08 -1.94 -0.62
C SER A 91 -10.03 -1.17 0.17
N PHE A 92 -8.92 -0.85 -0.46
CA PHE A 92 -7.87 -0.04 0.13
C PHE A 92 -8.38 1.35 0.54
N VAL A 93 -9.10 2.04 -0.35
CA VAL A 93 -9.65 3.37 -0.06
C VAL A 93 -10.68 3.31 1.07
N ALA A 94 -11.50 2.27 1.11
CA ALA A 94 -12.45 2.04 2.20
C ALA A 94 -11.73 1.83 3.55
N ASP A 95 -10.64 1.06 3.55
CA ASP A 95 -9.82 0.84 4.75
C ASP A 95 -9.14 2.13 5.21
N VAL A 96 -8.68 2.97 4.28
CA VAL A 96 -8.11 4.29 4.59
C VAL A 96 -9.15 5.17 5.29
N ALA A 97 -10.36 5.25 4.76
CA ALA A 97 -11.44 6.04 5.36
C ALA A 97 -11.78 5.56 6.78
N ARG A 98 -11.85 4.26 6.97
CA ARG A 98 -12.08 3.64 8.28
C ARG A 98 -10.93 3.95 9.24
N GLN A 99 -9.69 3.86 8.79
CA GLN A 99 -8.53 4.17 9.61
C GLN A 99 -8.49 5.64 10.04
N VAL A 100 -8.86 6.56 9.17
CA VAL A 100 -8.96 7.99 9.52
C VAL A 100 -9.94 8.20 10.67
N VAL A 101 -11.07 7.52 10.67
CA VAL A 101 -12.05 7.60 11.75
C VAL A 101 -11.54 6.92 13.03
N GLU A 102 -10.97 5.73 12.94
CA GLU A 102 -10.57 4.94 14.11
C GLU A 102 -9.26 5.40 14.75
N LYS A 103 -8.28 5.84 13.96
CA LYS A 103 -6.95 6.24 14.43
C LYS A 103 -6.74 7.74 14.51
N ASN A 104 -7.63 8.52 13.94
CA ASN A 104 -7.60 9.98 13.97
C ASN A 104 -6.22 10.60 13.66
N PRO A 105 -5.58 10.29 12.52
CA PRO A 105 -4.33 10.92 12.14
C PRO A 105 -4.52 12.42 11.93
N ALA A 106 -3.57 13.22 12.39
CA ALA A 106 -3.63 14.68 12.23
C ALA A 106 -3.23 15.12 10.82
N THR A 107 -2.39 14.32 10.14
CA THR A 107 -1.87 14.62 8.80
C THR A 107 -1.82 13.35 7.94
N VAL A 108 -1.65 13.53 6.63
CA VAL A 108 -1.45 12.41 5.70
C VAL A 108 -0.16 11.64 6.04
N GLU A 109 0.89 12.35 6.39
CA GLU A 109 2.18 11.77 6.80
C GLU A 109 2.00 10.86 8.02
N GLU A 110 1.26 11.29 9.02
CA GLU A 110 0.96 10.49 10.21
C GLU A 110 0.15 9.25 9.85
N LEU A 111 -0.85 9.38 8.96
CA LEU A 111 -1.63 8.25 8.45
C LEU A 111 -0.74 7.18 7.81
N LEU A 112 0.25 7.60 7.00
CA LEU A 112 1.17 6.69 6.31
C LEU A 112 2.11 5.96 7.27
N GLU A 113 2.43 6.53 8.41
CA GLU A 113 3.27 5.92 9.44
C GLU A 113 2.50 4.94 10.34
N GLN A 114 1.17 5.07 10.42
CA GLN A 114 0.35 4.20 11.25
C GLN A 114 0.31 2.77 10.70
N PRO A 115 0.26 1.74 11.56
CA PRO A 115 -0.06 0.39 11.13
C PRO A 115 -1.46 0.34 10.50
N SER A 116 -1.58 -0.36 9.37
CA SER A 116 -2.89 -0.56 8.76
C SER A 116 -3.83 -1.32 9.69
N ILE A 117 -5.09 -0.91 9.75
CA ILE A 117 -6.15 -1.65 10.43
C ILE A 117 -6.50 -2.96 9.72
N SER A 118 -6.17 -3.06 8.43
CA SER A 118 -6.20 -4.31 7.67
C SER A 118 -4.91 -5.08 7.94
N GLU A 119 -5.01 -6.31 8.40
CA GLU A 119 -3.84 -7.17 8.68
C GLU A 119 -3.01 -7.48 7.43
N ALA A 120 -3.56 -7.23 6.26
CA ALA A 120 -2.92 -7.62 5.01
C ALA A 120 -1.69 -6.79 4.65
N VAL A 121 -1.71 -5.47 4.85
CA VAL A 121 -0.62 -4.58 4.37
C VAL A 121 -0.53 -3.32 5.24
N SER A 122 0.68 -2.91 5.59
CA SER A 122 0.97 -1.57 6.09
C SER A 122 0.98 -0.57 4.93
N TYR A 123 0.49 0.65 5.13
CA TYR A 123 0.50 1.69 4.08
C TYR A 123 1.90 2.07 3.62
N THR A 124 2.91 1.87 4.45
CA THR A 124 4.31 2.07 4.08
C THR A 124 4.82 1.09 3.02
N HIS A 125 4.11 -0.03 2.81
CA HIS A 125 4.42 -1.00 1.76
C HIS A 125 3.78 -0.65 0.41
N LEU A 126 2.86 0.30 0.39
CA LEU A 126 2.14 0.68 -0.82
C LEU A 126 2.94 1.71 -1.60
N THR A 127 3.07 1.48 -2.89
CA THR A 127 3.76 2.37 -3.82
C THR A 127 2.81 3.41 -4.39
N LEU A 128 1.87 3.90 -3.59
CA LEU A 128 0.95 4.93 -4.01
C LEU A 128 1.63 6.29 -3.94
N PRO A 129 1.52 7.12 -5.00
CA PRO A 129 1.97 8.49 -4.91
C PRO A 129 1.11 9.22 -3.88
N THR A 130 1.76 9.82 -2.90
CA THR A 130 1.10 10.69 -1.93
C THR A 130 1.03 12.10 -2.48
N ASN A 131 -0.14 12.55 -2.75
CA ASN A 131 -0.38 13.95 -3.08
C ASN A 131 -0.87 14.70 -1.86
#